data_f0733c7d60dba208d3707177fa16a054
#
_entry.id   f0733c7d60dba208d3707177fa16a054
#
_cell.length_a   1.000
_cell.length_b   1.000
_cell.length_c   1.000
_cell.angle_alpha   90.00
_cell.angle_beta   90.00
_cell.angle_gamma   90.00
#
_symmetry.space_group_name_H-M   'P 1'
#
loop_
_entity.id
_entity.type
_entity.pdbx_description
1 polymer ?
#
loop_
_entity_poly.entity_id
_entity_poly.type
_entity_poly.pdbx_seq_one_letter_code
_entity_poly.pdbx_strand_id
1 'polypeptide(L)'
;MSVDTGFSGPIIEYISEHFPNANIEEWEHEKKESLNFRIHENEVTYVLRVMDECLIGQQLVDIKPMLESYHVAQVVRDVRDFPIIVTNCGCIFGSP
;
A
#
# COMPACT_ATOMS: atom_id res chain seq x y z
N MET A 1 18.78 7.68 5.35
CA MET A 1 18.22 6.33 5.47
C MET A 1 16.73 6.43 5.71
N SER A 2 15.97 5.62 5.06
CA SER A 2 14.53 5.69 5.22
C SER A 2 14.09 5.01 6.52
N VAL A 3 13.02 5.53 7.10
CA VAL A 3 12.47 4.99 8.33
C VAL A 3 11.62 3.75 8.09
N ASP A 4 11.45 3.40 6.85
CA ASP A 4 10.56 2.35 6.43
C ASP A 4 11.18 0.97 6.37
N THR A 5 12.37 0.83 6.90
CA THR A 5 13.12 -0.42 6.85
C THR A 5 12.27 -1.54 7.44
N GLY A 6 11.89 -2.47 6.60
CA GLY A 6 11.10 -3.63 7.00
C GLY A 6 9.59 -3.46 6.85
N PHE A 7 9.06 -2.26 6.76
CA PHE A 7 7.61 -2.09 6.61
C PHE A 7 7.11 -2.52 5.24
N SER A 8 7.94 -2.41 4.20
CA SER A 8 7.55 -2.86 2.86
C SER A 8 7.27 -4.36 2.84
N GLY A 9 7.99 -5.16 3.60
CA GLY A 9 7.82 -6.61 3.62
C GLY A 9 6.39 -7.03 3.92
N PRO A 10 5.83 -6.62 5.08
CA PRO A 10 4.44 -6.95 5.40
C PRO A 10 3.43 -6.41 4.40
N ILE A 11 3.69 -5.23 3.85
CA ILE A 11 2.78 -4.64 2.85
C ILE A 11 2.79 -5.46 1.58
N ILE A 12 3.97 -5.82 1.08
CA ILE A 12 4.08 -6.65 -0.12
C ILE A 12 3.45 -8.02 0.12
N GLU A 13 3.65 -8.58 1.30
CA GLU A 13 3.05 -9.87 1.65
C GLU A 13 1.53 -9.79 1.60
N TYR A 14 0.95 -8.74 2.17
CA TYR A 14 -0.48 -8.52 2.12
C TYR A 14 -0.97 -8.40 0.68
N ILE A 15 -0.30 -7.59 -0.14
CA ILE A 15 -0.67 -7.40 -1.53
C ILE A 15 -0.59 -8.73 -2.28
N SER A 16 0.47 -9.51 -2.06
CA SER A 16 0.66 -10.79 -2.74
C SER A 16 -0.44 -11.79 -2.40
N GLU A 17 -0.96 -11.74 -1.20
CA GLU A 17 -2.05 -12.62 -0.80
C GLU A 17 -3.36 -12.30 -1.51
N HIS A 18 -3.59 -11.02 -1.77
CA HIS A 18 -4.82 -10.57 -2.40
C HIS A 18 -4.70 -10.42 -3.92
N PHE A 19 -3.49 -10.35 -4.43
CA PHE A 19 -3.20 -10.22 -5.86
C PHE A 19 -2.14 -11.26 -6.24
N PRO A 20 -2.49 -12.55 -6.20
CA PRO A 20 -1.48 -13.63 -6.33
C PRO A 20 -0.79 -13.68 -7.68
N ASN A 21 -1.40 -13.15 -8.72
CA ASN A 21 -0.84 -13.16 -10.07
C ASN A 21 -0.22 -11.82 -10.48
N ALA A 22 -0.08 -10.91 -9.52
CA ALA A 22 0.41 -9.58 -9.83
C ALA A 22 1.92 -9.49 -9.67
N ASN A 23 2.51 -8.59 -10.46
CA ASN A 23 3.85 -8.09 -10.22
C ASN A 23 3.75 -6.86 -9.37
N ILE A 24 4.53 -6.81 -8.30
CA ILE A 24 4.51 -5.71 -7.36
C ILE A 24 5.81 -4.94 -7.48
N GLU A 25 5.70 -3.65 -7.73
CA GLU A 25 6.84 -2.77 -7.88
C GLU A 25 6.75 -1.71 -6.79
N GLU A 26 7.82 -1.57 -6.03
CA GLU A 26 7.90 -0.54 -4.99
C GLU A 26 8.76 0.60 -5.50
N TRP A 27 8.35 1.84 -5.26
CA TRP A 27 9.20 2.98 -5.58
C TRP A 27 9.12 4.02 -4.48
N GLU A 28 10.17 4.83 -4.38
CA GLU A 28 10.26 5.86 -3.38
C GLU A 28 9.72 7.17 -3.94
N HIS A 29 8.84 7.81 -3.18
CA HIS A 29 8.34 9.11 -3.56
C HIS A 29 9.43 10.16 -3.33
N GLU A 30 9.42 11.22 -4.14
CA GLU A 30 10.41 12.27 -4.07
C GLU A 30 10.52 12.88 -2.67
N LYS A 31 9.39 13.07 -2.01
CA LYS A 31 9.33 13.64 -0.67
C LYS A 31 9.53 12.61 0.44
N LYS A 32 9.56 11.35 0.11
CA LYS A 32 9.77 10.25 1.06
C LYS A 32 8.77 10.23 2.21
N GLU A 33 7.53 10.64 1.95
CA GLU A 33 6.47 10.69 2.95
C GLU A 33 5.60 9.45 2.92
N SER A 34 5.89 8.51 2.03
CA SER A 34 5.05 7.34 1.85
C SER A 34 5.83 6.21 1.21
N LEU A 35 5.33 5.00 1.41
CA LEU A 35 5.75 3.83 0.66
C LEU A 35 4.78 3.65 -0.49
N ASN A 36 5.30 3.49 -1.69
CA ASN A 36 4.48 3.47 -2.90
C ASN A 36 4.67 2.16 -3.62
N PHE A 37 3.55 1.59 -4.07
CA PHE A 37 3.54 0.28 -4.72
C PHE A 37 2.70 0.35 -5.98
N ARG A 38 3.23 -0.23 -7.05
CA ARG A 38 2.50 -0.44 -8.28
C ARG A 38 2.19 -1.92 -8.39
N ILE A 39 0.93 -2.24 -8.58
CA ILE A 39 0.46 -3.62 -8.64
C ILE A 39 0.00 -3.88 -10.06
N HIS A 40 0.76 -4.68 -10.80
CA HIS A 40 0.46 -5.00 -12.20
C HIS A 40 -0.19 -6.38 -12.24
N GLU A 41 -1.49 -6.41 -12.49
CA GLU A 41 -2.22 -7.66 -12.61
C GLU A 41 -2.90 -7.70 -13.98
N ASN A 42 -2.46 -8.61 -14.83
CA ASN A 42 -2.91 -8.70 -16.22
C ASN A 42 -2.64 -7.37 -16.93
N GLU A 43 -3.67 -6.72 -17.44
CA GLU A 43 -3.52 -5.45 -18.13
C GLU A 43 -3.87 -4.25 -17.26
N VAL A 44 -4.09 -4.49 -15.98
CA VAL A 44 -4.51 -3.45 -15.05
C VAL A 44 -3.36 -3.11 -14.11
N THR A 45 -3.16 -1.83 -13.88
CA THR A 45 -2.17 -1.35 -12.93
C THR A 45 -2.89 -0.58 -11.83
N TYR A 46 -2.69 -1.03 -10.60
CA TYR A 46 -3.21 -0.33 -9.43
C TYR A 46 -2.05 0.39 -8.74
N VAL A 47 -2.34 1.49 -8.09
CA VAL A 47 -1.35 2.23 -7.31
C VAL A 47 -1.80 2.27 -5.86
N LEU A 48 -0.92 1.85 -4.96
CA LEU A 48 -1.16 1.89 -3.53
C LEU A 48 -0.08 2.74 -2.88
N ARG A 49 -0.50 3.69 -2.08
CA ARG A 49 0.41 4.55 -1.33
C ARG A 49 0.09 4.43 0.15
N VAL A 50 1.08 4.07 0.94
CA VAL A 50 0.92 3.94 2.39
C VAL A 50 1.70 5.10 3.02
N MET A 51 0.97 6.01 3.65
CA MET A 51 1.60 7.21 4.23
C MET A 51 2.40 6.85 5.47
N ASP A 52 3.52 7.54 5.65
CA ASP A 52 4.38 7.32 6.81
C ASP A 52 3.62 7.53 8.12
N GLU A 53 2.66 8.45 8.12
CA GLU A 53 1.90 8.76 9.34
C GLU A 53 1.18 7.54 9.91
N CYS A 54 0.78 6.59 9.06
CA CYS A 54 0.11 5.40 9.56
C CYS A 54 1.07 4.29 9.94
N LEU A 55 2.36 4.47 9.66
CA LEU A 55 3.39 3.49 10.01
C LEU A 55 4.14 3.88 11.28
N ILE A 56 4.17 5.15 11.61
CA ILE A 56 4.86 5.65 12.80
C ILE A 56 4.23 5.04 14.04
N GLY A 57 5.05 4.41 14.88
CA GLY A 57 4.57 3.79 16.09
C GLY A 57 4.03 2.38 15.92
N GLN A 58 3.94 1.89 14.70
CA GLN A 58 3.48 0.54 14.42
C GLN A 58 4.64 -0.44 14.49
N GLN A 59 4.34 -1.68 14.87
CA GLN A 59 5.28 -2.78 14.76
C GLN A 59 5.04 -3.50 13.45
N LEU A 60 6.05 -4.23 12.98
CA LEU A 60 5.93 -4.96 11.71
C LEU A 60 4.74 -5.91 11.71
N VAL A 61 4.50 -6.58 12.84
CA VAL A 61 3.41 -7.56 12.96
C VAL A 61 2.03 -6.92 12.90
N ASP A 62 1.94 -5.60 13.08
CA ASP A 62 0.66 -4.89 13.09
C ASP A 62 0.26 -4.35 11.73
N ILE A 63 1.19 -4.35 10.77
CA ILE A 63 0.95 -3.72 9.46
C ILE A 63 -0.11 -4.49 8.68
N LYS A 64 0.06 -5.81 8.56
CA LYS A 64 -0.87 -6.62 7.80
C LYS A 64 -2.29 -6.60 8.37
N PRO A 65 -2.48 -6.77 9.70
CA PRO A 65 -3.82 -6.62 10.29
C PRO A 65 -4.42 -5.23 10.07
N MET A 66 -3.61 -4.18 10.07
CA MET A 66 -4.07 -2.83 9.80
C MET A 66 -4.63 -2.74 8.38
N LEU A 67 -3.89 -3.25 7.40
CA LEU A 67 -4.33 -3.22 6.00
C LEU A 67 -5.61 -4.05 5.82
N GLU A 68 -5.71 -5.17 6.51
CA GLU A 68 -6.91 -6.00 6.47
C GLU A 68 -8.12 -5.30 7.09
N SER A 69 -7.89 -4.60 8.19
CA SER A 69 -8.93 -3.87 8.88
C SER A 69 -9.50 -2.75 8.01
N TYR A 70 -8.67 -2.14 7.17
CA TYR A 70 -9.10 -1.09 6.26
C TYR A 70 -9.65 -1.62 4.94
N HIS A 71 -9.62 -2.94 4.73
CA HIS A 71 -10.06 -3.57 3.47
C HIS A 71 -9.33 -2.97 2.25
N VAL A 72 -8.03 -2.74 2.41
CA VAL A 72 -7.24 -2.02 1.41
C VAL A 72 -7.32 -2.71 0.04
N ALA A 73 -7.17 -4.03 0.00
CA ALA A 73 -7.18 -4.76 -1.28
C ALA A 73 -8.50 -4.60 -2.00
N GLN A 74 -9.61 -4.64 -1.26
CA GLN A 74 -10.92 -4.47 -1.87
C GLN A 74 -11.10 -3.06 -2.41
N VAL A 75 -10.68 -2.05 -1.66
CA VAL A 75 -10.76 -0.66 -2.09
C VAL A 75 -9.92 -0.47 -3.36
N VAL A 76 -8.72 -1.04 -3.39
CA VAL A 76 -7.85 -0.96 -4.57
C VAL A 76 -8.54 -1.55 -5.80
N ARG A 77 -9.18 -2.71 -5.65
CA ARG A 77 -9.89 -3.34 -6.78
C ARG A 77 -11.11 -2.56 -7.21
N ASP A 78 -11.83 -1.99 -6.26
CA ASP A 78 -13.07 -1.25 -6.55
C ASP A 78 -12.79 0.09 -7.21
N VAL A 79 -11.69 0.72 -6.87
CA VAL A 79 -11.36 2.08 -7.34
C VAL A 79 -10.06 2.02 -8.15
N ARG A 80 -10.08 1.21 -9.19
CA ARG A 80 -8.86 0.92 -9.95
C ARG A 80 -8.34 2.09 -10.79
N ASP A 81 -9.16 3.11 -11.01
CA ASP A 81 -8.76 4.25 -11.84
C ASP A 81 -8.00 5.32 -11.05
N PHE A 82 -7.91 5.18 -9.74
CA PHE A 82 -7.29 6.18 -8.88
C PHE A 82 -6.32 5.53 -7.91
N PRO A 83 -5.24 6.23 -7.55
CA PRO A 83 -4.37 5.75 -6.48
C PRO A 83 -5.14 5.66 -5.18
N ILE A 84 -4.87 4.60 -4.42
CA ILE A 84 -5.44 4.45 -3.08
C ILE A 84 -4.36 4.85 -2.09
N ILE A 85 -4.73 5.73 -1.16
CA ILE A 85 -3.82 6.26 -0.17
C ILE A 85 -4.28 5.78 1.21
N VAL A 86 -3.40 5.06 1.91
CA VAL A 86 -3.68 4.59 3.26
C VAL A 86 -3.12 5.62 4.23
N THR A 87 -3.99 6.15 5.07
CA THR A 87 -3.63 7.14 6.08
C THR A 87 -3.98 6.60 7.47
N ASN A 88 -3.67 7.35 8.51
CA ASN A 88 -4.05 6.95 9.86
C ASN A 88 -5.55 7.05 10.12
N CYS A 89 -6.30 7.56 9.15
CA CYS A 89 -7.77 7.63 9.22
C CYS A 89 -8.44 6.61 8.30
N GLY A 90 -7.68 5.78 7.60
CA GLY A 90 -8.20 4.77 6.68
C GLY A 90 -7.74 5.01 5.26
N CYS A 91 -8.49 4.49 4.30
CA CYS A 91 -8.17 4.61 2.88
C CYS A 91 -8.90 5.79 2.26
N ILE A 92 -8.20 6.55 1.43
CA ILE A 92 -8.81 7.62 0.64
C ILE A 92 -8.36 7.48 -0.81
N PHE A 93 -9.08 8.15 -1.72
CA PHE A 93 -8.71 8.18 -3.13
C PHE A 93 -7.71 9.30 -3.36
N GLY A 94 -6.68 9.02 -4.14
CA GLY A 94 -5.79 10.07 -4.59
C GLY A 94 -6.29 10.70 -5.87
N SER A 95 -5.71 11.84 -6.22
CA SER A 95 -5.96 12.44 -7.52
C SER A 95 -5.20 11.66 -8.58
N PRO A 96 -5.80 11.46 -9.75
CA PRO A 96 -5.13 10.76 -10.84
C PRO A 96 -3.91 11.50 -11.37
#